data_bf736c88e0a67177b70217f058334ef8
#
_entry.id   bf736c88e0a67177b70217f058334ef8
#
_cell.length_a   1.000
_cell.length_b   1.000
_cell.length_c   1.000
_cell.angle_alpha   90.00
_cell.angle_beta   90.00
_cell.angle_gamma   90.00
#
_symmetry.space_group_name_H-M   'P 1'
#
loop_
_entity.id
_entity.type
_entity.pdbx_description
1 polymer ?
#
loop_
_entity_poly.entity_id
_entity_poly.type
_entity_poly.pdbx_seq_one_letter_code
_entity_poly.pdbx_strand_id
1 'polypeptide(L)'
;MIYGGTAREELQLNEETFWAGGPYNNNSVKAKGVLNKVRRLIFEGKNGEAQQWVDTNFLTGQHGMSYLTMGSLYLDFPEHGQVTHYTRELDINRAVSTIRYQVGGVTHIRTTFASMADDVIMMRMEVSEKGKLCFSLGHAAPLQSTATVQGDTYVISCLGREQESIPTALRAECRVRIKTDGEIRKQGNSLAVSGATTATLYLSAATNYVAYNDVSGNASKRAATSLKAAMKLSYEEALNRHVTAYQRQFDRVKLQLPASKQSKLETPLRIAAFRNGADQAMAALLFQYGRYLLISSSQPGGQPANLQGIWNNSIHAPWDSKYTININ
;
A
#
# COMPACT_ATOMS: atom_id res chain seq x y z
N MET A 1 1.72 3.82 0.28
CA MET A 1 3.07 4.47 0.33
C MET A 1 2.89 5.91 0.80
N ILE A 2 3.90 6.51 1.47
CA ILE A 2 3.87 7.91 1.94
C ILE A 2 5.02 8.64 1.28
N TYR A 3 4.74 9.79 0.66
CA TYR A 3 5.72 10.52 -0.13
C TYR A 3 6.52 11.57 0.67
N GLY A 4 5.95 12.08 1.75
CA GLY A 4 6.62 13.03 2.64
C GLY A 4 6.62 14.48 2.12
N GLY A 5 5.65 14.84 1.31
CA GLY A 5 5.50 16.21 0.84
C GLY A 5 5.10 17.18 1.95
N THR A 6 5.47 18.44 1.87
CA THR A 6 5.20 19.43 2.93
C THR A 6 3.95 20.25 2.68
N ALA A 7 3.82 20.86 1.50
CA ALA A 7 2.60 21.57 1.10
C ALA A 7 1.44 20.62 0.78
N ARG A 8 1.79 19.44 0.24
CA ARG A 8 0.84 18.34 0.01
C ARG A 8 1.51 17.03 0.42
N GLU A 9 0.91 16.32 1.36
CA GLU A 9 1.24 14.92 1.62
C GLU A 9 0.41 14.03 0.72
N GLU A 10 1.01 12.97 0.22
CA GLU A 10 0.34 11.96 -0.58
C GLU A 10 0.46 10.58 0.08
N LEU A 11 -0.67 9.95 0.32
CA LEU A 11 -0.76 8.56 0.70
C LEU A 11 -1.30 7.76 -0.49
N GLN A 12 -0.43 7.07 -1.21
CA GLN A 12 -0.84 6.11 -2.23
C GLN A 12 -1.55 4.93 -1.57
N LEU A 13 -2.77 4.64 -2.02
CA LEU A 13 -3.65 3.64 -1.45
C LEU A 13 -3.67 2.38 -2.32
N ASN A 14 -3.42 1.25 -1.67
CA ASN A 14 -3.57 -0.07 -2.24
C ASN A 14 -4.27 -0.98 -1.22
N GLU A 15 -5.03 -1.93 -1.72
CA GLU A 15 -5.61 -3.02 -0.95
C GLU A 15 -5.32 -4.32 -1.70
N GLU A 16 -4.83 -5.33 -0.99
CA GLU A 16 -4.20 -6.54 -1.58
C GLU A 16 -5.13 -7.38 -2.45
N THR A 17 -6.45 -7.23 -2.29
CA THR A 17 -7.46 -7.97 -3.06
C THR A 17 -8.13 -7.12 -4.14
N PHE A 18 -7.64 -5.90 -4.42
CA PHE A 18 -8.22 -5.03 -5.45
C PHE A 18 -7.59 -5.27 -6.82
N TRP A 19 -8.26 -6.10 -7.63
CA TRP A 19 -7.80 -6.55 -8.95
C TRP A 19 -8.79 -6.18 -10.04
N ALA A 20 -8.33 -6.18 -11.32
CA ALA A 20 -9.20 -6.03 -12.48
C ALA A 20 -10.11 -7.24 -12.67
N GLY A 21 -11.14 -7.11 -13.48
CA GLY A 21 -12.09 -8.18 -13.80
C GLY A 21 -12.88 -8.67 -12.59
N GLY A 22 -13.11 -9.96 -12.54
CA GLY A 22 -13.82 -10.67 -11.49
C GLY A 22 -13.50 -12.16 -11.52
N PRO A 23 -14.21 -13.00 -10.77
CA PRO A 23 -14.05 -14.44 -10.84
C PRO A 23 -14.26 -14.97 -12.24
N TYR A 24 -13.35 -15.80 -12.75
CA TYR A 24 -13.47 -16.45 -14.03
C TYR A 24 -12.85 -17.86 -14.00
N ASN A 25 -13.25 -18.70 -14.96
CA ASN A 25 -12.69 -20.04 -15.10
C ASN A 25 -11.64 -20.05 -16.22
N ASN A 26 -10.37 -20.16 -15.85
CA ASN A 26 -9.24 -20.22 -16.78
C ASN A 26 -8.88 -21.68 -17.20
N ASN A 27 -9.73 -22.65 -16.96
CA ASN A 27 -9.50 -24.02 -17.40
C ASN A 27 -10.00 -24.22 -18.82
N SER A 28 -9.11 -24.59 -19.73
CA SER A 28 -9.51 -24.94 -21.08
C SER A 28 -10.25 -26.29 -21.13
N VAL A 29 -11.49 -26.25 -21.58
CA VAL A 29 -12.29 -27.48 -21.78
C VAL A 29 -11.74 -28.39 -22.90
N LYS A 30 -10.92 -27.85 -23.81
CA LYS A 30 -10.32 -28.56 -24.94
C LYS A 30 -9.05 -29.32 -24.55
N ALA A 31 -8.33 -28.86 -23.54
CA ALA A 31 -6.98 -29.32 -23.15
C ALA A 31 -6.95 -30.83 -22.87
N LYS A 32 -7.93 -31.35 -22.11
CA LYS A 32 -8.03 -32.78 -21.76
C LYS A 32 -8.10 -33.67 -22.99
N GLY A 33 -8.85 -33.28 -24.04
CA GLY A 33 -9.04 -34.07 -25.24
C GLY A 33 -7.78 -34.20 -26.10
N VAL A 34 -6.87 -33.24 -26.03
CA VAL A 34 -5.66 -33.20 -26.86
C VAL A 34 -4.37 -33.54 -26.13
N LEU A 35 -4.41 -33.69 -24.79
CA LEU A 35 -3.23 -33.91 -23.97
C LEU A 35 -2.35 -35.08 -24.44
N ASN A 36 -2.95 -36.22 -24.76
CA ASN A 36 -2.21 -37.41 -25.22
C ASN A 36 -1.55 -37.19 -26.57
N LYS A 37 -2.17 -36.38 -27.44
CA LYS A 37 -1.56 -36.01 -28.73
C LYS A 37 -0.34 -35.11 -28.50
N VAL A 38 -0.44 -34.11 -27.64
CA VAL A 38 0.69 -33.23 -27.30
C VAL A 38 1.84 -34.04 -26.73
N ARG A 39 1.59 -34.94 -25.75
CA ARG A 39 2.60 -35.83 -25.18
C ARG A 39 3.31 -36.67 -26.26
N ARG A 40 2.56 -37.31 -27.17
CA ARG A 40 3.13 -38.09 -28.25
C ARG A 40 4.04 -37.27 -29.15
N LEU A 41 3.60 -36.08 -29.57
CA LEU A 41 4.41 -35.20 -30.40
C LEU A 41 5.72 -34.79 -29.70
N ILE A 42 5.71 -34.53 -28.39
CA ILE A 42 6.92 -34.25 -27.61
C ILE A 42 7.87 -35.45 -27.62
N PHE A 43 7.37 -36.68 -27.37
CA PHE A 43 8.18 -37.90 -27.41
C PHE A 43 8.72 -38.23 -28.79
N GLU A 44 8.03 -37.81 -29.85
CA GLU A 44 8.50 -37.92 -31.25
C GLU A 44 9.49 -36.81 -31.65
N GLY A 45 9.82 -35.88 -30.74
CA GLY A 45 10.70 -34.72 -31.01
C GLY A 45 10.06 -33.61 -31.85
N LYS A 46 8.74 -33.69 -32.11
CA LYS A 46 7.97 -32.72 -32.90
C LYS A 46 7.51 -31.53 -32.05
N ASN A 47 8.44 -30.85 -31.38
CA ASN A 47 8.16 -29.80 -30.41
C ASN A 47 7.37 -28.62 -31.00
N GLY A 48 7.66 -28.22 -32.26
CA GLY A 48 6.91 -27.14 -32.94
C GLY A 48 5.44 -27.46 -33.16
N GLU A 49 5.11 -28.70 -33.56
CA GLU A 49 3.72 -29.15 -33.69
C GLU A 49 3.05 -29.24 -32.29
N ALA A 50 3.76 -29.77 -31.32
CA ALA A 50 3.26 -29.85 -29.94
C ALA A 50 2.91 -28.44 -29.39
N GLN A 51 3.77 -27.45 -29.62
CA GLN A 51 3.52 -26.06 -29.24
C GLN A 51 2.25 -25.50 -29.88
N GLN A 52 2.06 -25.69 -31.19
CA GLN A 52 0.83 -25.24 -31.88
C GLN A 52 -0.43 -25.83 -31.25
N TRP A 53 -0.38 -27.15 -30.90
CA TRP A 53 -1.51 -27.80 -30.22
C TRP A 53 -1.76 -27.26 -28.83
N VAL A 54 -0.71 -26.90 -28.07
CA VAL A 54 -0.83 -26.26 -26.78
C VAL A 54 -1.45 -24.88 -26.94
N ASP A 55 -0.92 -24.04 -27.81
CA ASP A 55 -1.39 -22.65 -27.99
C ASP A 55 -2.88 -22.60 -28.40
N THR A 56 -3.31 -23.56 -29.24
CA THR A 56 -4.69 -23.58 -29.71
C THR A 56 -5.69 -24.16 -28.70
N ASN A 57 -5.25 -25.08 -27.84
CA ASN A 57 -6.18 -25.88 -27.04
C ASN A 57 -6.01 -25.74 -25.53
N PHE A 58 -4.87 -25.28 -25.04
CA PHE A 58 -4.63 -25.12 -23.59
C PHE A 58 -4.82 -23.68 -23.14
N LEU A 59 -4.52 -22.69 -23.99
CA LEU A 59 -4.67 -21.28 -23.65
C LEU A 59 -6.13 -20.85 -23.83
N THR A 60 -6.61 -20.06 -22.88
CA THR A 60 -7.99 -19.55 -22.88
C THR A 60 -8.09 -18.10 -23.37
N GLY A 61 -6.93 -17.43 -23.56
CA GLY A 61 -6.86 -16.02 -23.92
C GLY A 61 -6.86 -15.09 -22.69
N GLN A 62 -7.11 -15.61 -21.50
CA GLN A 62 -6.94 -14.86 -20.26
C GLN A 62 -5.54 -15.14 -19.70
N HIS A 63 -4.79 -14.05 -19.42
CA HIS A 63 -3.41 -14.10 -18.93
C HIS A 63 -3.27 -13.69 -17.46
N GLY A 64 -4.39 -13.64 -16.73
CA GLY A 64 -4.49 -13.19 -15.35
C GLY A 64 -4.80 -11.70 -15.26
N MET A 65 -5.40 -11.30 -14.17
CA MET A 65 -5.89 -9.93 -13.95
C MET A 65 -4.80 -9.02 -13.40
N SER A 66 -4.86 -7.72 -13.71
CA SER A 66 -3.96 -6.71 -13.18
C SER A 66 -4.30 -6.38 -11.73
N TYR A 67 -3.27 -6.21 -10.91
CA TYR A 67 -3.40 -5.60 -9.59
C TYR A 67 -3.63 -4.09 -9.72
N LEU A 68 -4.59 -3.55 -8.99
CA LEU A 68 -5.06 -2.18 -9.17
C LEU A 68 -4.66 -1.27 -8.00
N THR A 69 -4.67 0.03 -8.26
CA THR A 69 -4.54 1.07 -7.25
C THR A 69 -5.89 1.66 -6.90
N MET A 70 -6.06 2.09 -5.65
CA MET A 70 -7.19 2.91 -5.23
C MET A 70 -6.94 4.42 -5.45
N GLY A 71 -5.80 4.78 -6.07
CA GLY A 71 -5.35 6.16 -6.19
C GLY A 71 -4.66 6.67 -4.93
N SER A 72 -4.75 7.96 -4.68
CA SER A 72 -4.06 8.60 -3.55
C SER A 72 -5.02 9.44 -2.72
N LEU A 73 -4.85 9.39 -1.41
CA LEU A 73 -5.37 10.36 -0.46
C LEU A 73 -4.35 11.49 -0.34
N TYR A 74 -4.79 12.72 -0.49
CA TYR A 74 -3.98 13.93 -0.30
C TYR A 74 -4.35 14.64 0.99
N LEU A 75 -3.34 15.19 1.64
CA LEU A 75 -3.51 16.17 2.70
C LEU A 75 -2.85 17.46 2.21
N ASP A 76 -3.67 18.48 1.95
CA ASP A 76 -3.21 19.80 1.53
C ASP A 76 -3.01 20.70 2.75
N PHE A 77 -1.79 21.18 2.92
CA PHE A 77 -1.40 22.09 4.00
C PHE A 77 -1.23 23.49 3.42
N PRO A 78 -2.13 24.44 3.72
CA PRO A 78 -1.99 25.79 3.25
C PRO A 78 -0.71 26.43 3.79
N GLU A 79 -0.08 27.32 3.00
CA GLU A 79 1.09 28.11 3.39
C GLU A 79 2.39 27.32 3.68
N HIS A 80 2.44 26.01 3.43
CA HIS A 80 3.64 25.18 3.61
C HIS A 80 4.55 25.15 2.37
N GLY A 81 4.58 26.19 1.56
CA GLY A 81 5.37 26.26 0.32
C GLY A 81 6.89 26.40 0.57
N GLN A 82 7.28 27.08 1.65
CA GLN A 82 8.68 27.23 2.07
C GLN A 82 8.91 26.61 3.43
N VAL A 83 9.76 25.59 3.48
CA VAL A 83 10.06 24.87 4.71
C VAL A 83 11.56 24.83 4.99
N THR A 84 11.91 24.73 6.25
CA THR A 84 13.28 24.55 6.73
C THR A 84 13.37 23.30 7.60
N HIS A 85 14.58 22.82 7.88
CA HIS A 85 14.87 21.69 8.77
C HIS A 85 14.06 20.43 8.42
N TYR A 86 13.89 20.17 7.11
CA TYR A 86 13.16 19.00 6.65
C TYR A 86 13.97 17.72 6.88
N THR A 87 13.33 16.75 7.54
CA THR A 87 13.84 15.38 7.67
C THR A 87 12.72 14.38 7.38
N ARG A 88 13.08 13.25 6.76
CA ARG A 88 12.19 12.11 6.55
C ARG A 88 12.93 10.84 6.96
N GLU A 89 12.35 10.10 7.88
CA GLU A 89 12.92 8.89 8.45
C GLU A 89 11.93 7.73 8.35
N LEU A 90 12.46 6.54 8.08
CA LEU A 90 11.75 5.28 8.23
C LEU A 90 12.53 4.43 9.26
N ASP A 91 11.94 4.27 10.44
CA ASP A 91 12.43 3.31 11.43
C ASP A 91 11.99 1.89 11.02
N ILE A 92 12.90 1.17 10.37
CA ILE A 92 12.62 -0.20 9.89
C ILE A 92 12.52 -1.22 11.03
N ASN A 93 12.97 -0.91 12.25
CA ASN A 93 12.81 -1.79 13.41
C ASN A 93 11.41 -1.70 14.01
N ARG A 94 10.70 -0.61 13.75
CA ARG A 94 9.34 -0.36 14.23
C ARG A 94 8.31 -0.24 13.11
N ALA A 95 8.74 -0.21 11.85
CA ALA A 95 7.93 0.07 10.67
C ALA A 95 7.12 1.38 10.81
N VAL A 96 7.79 2.45 11.27
CA VAL A 96 7.21 3.77 11.51
C VAL A 96 7.94 4.81 10.67
N SER A 97 7.18 5.62 9.92
CA SER A 97 7.70 6.75 9.16
C SER A 97 7.47 8.05 9.93
N THR A 98 8.50 8.88 10.01
CA THR A 98 8.43 10.21 10.64
C THR A 98 8.91 11.27 9.66
N ILE A 99 8.14 12.34 9.54
CA ILE A 99 8.47 13.54 8.75
C ILE A 99 8.46 14.71 9.70
N ARG A 100 9.52 15.52 9.66
CA ARG A 100 9.67 16.71 10.48
C ARG A 100 10.17 17.87 9.64
N TYR A 101 9.59 19.04 9.81
CA TYR A 101 10.00 20.28 9.15
C TYR A 101 9.52 21.49 9.92
N GLN A 102 9.94 22.69 9.50
CA GLN A 102 9.49 23.95 10.06
C GLN A 102 8.89 24.86 8.99
N VAL A 103 7.82 25.56 9.36
CA VAL A 103 7.16 26.62 8.59
C VAL A 103 7.05 27.85 9.49
N GLY A 104 7.67 28.97 9.12
CA GLY A 104 7.61 30.20 9.92
C GLY A 104 8.09 30.02 11.38
N GLY A 105 9.03 29.11 11.64
CA GLY A 105 9.50 28.76 12.98
C GLY A 105 8.70 27.68 13.71
N VAL A 106 7.48 27.38 13.26
CA VAL A 106 6.62 26.32 13.83
C VAL A 106 7.11 24.95 13.35
N THR A 107 7.42 24.06 14.27
CA THR A 107 7.78 22.67 13.94
C THR A 107 6.53 21.84 13.68
N HIS A 108 6.50 21.13 12.57
CA HIS A 108 5.50 20.15 12.17
C HIS A 108 6.10 18.75 12.22
N ILE A 109 5.41 17.80 12.85
CA ILE A 109 5.80 16.40 12.90
C ILE A 109 4.63 15.55 12.43
N ARG A 110 4.90 14.61 11.53
CA ARG A 110 3.93 13.60 11.08
C ARG A 110 4.52 12.22 11.29
N THR A 111 3.86 11.40 12.10
CA THR A 111 4.27 10.02 12.36
C THR A 111 3.21 9.08 11.82
N THR A 112 3.61 8.13 10.96
CA THR A 112 2.68 7.25 10.25
C THR A 112 3.13 5.81 10.34
N PHE A 113 2.15 4.92 10.54
CA PHE A 113 2.33 3.47 10.48
C PHE A 113 1.08 2.78 9.89
N ALA A 114 1.27 1.58 9.33
CA ALA A 114 0.19 0.70 8.88
C ALA A 114 0.12 -0.49 9.84
N SER A 115 -0.91 -0.53 10.69
CA SER A 115 -1.06 -1.55 11.73
C SER A 115 -1.64 -2.83 11.14
N MET A 116 -0.83 -3.89 11.11
CA MET A 116 -1.29 -5.25 10.80
C MET A 116 -2.20 -5.83 11.89
N ALA A 117 -2.08 -5.33 13.13
CA ALA A 117 -2.87 -5.79 14.26
C ALA A 117 -4.29 -5.21 14.28
N ASP A 118 -4.51 -4.10 13.58
CA ASP A 118 -5.75 -3.32 13.65
C ASP A 118 -6.36 -3.01 12.26
N ASP A 119 -5.74 -3.45 11.17
CA ASP A 119 -6.15 -3.23 9.76
C ASP A 119 -6.39 -1.76 9.42
N VAL A 120 -5.51 -0.88 9.91
CA VAL A 120 -5.61 0.56 9.69
C VAL A 120 -4.26 1.20 9.42
N ILE A 121 -4.27 2.27 8.65
CA ILE A 121 -3.17 3.23 8.61
C ILE A 121 -3.51 4.34 9.59
N MET A 122 -2.54 4.70 10.43
CA MET A 122 -2.66 5.84 11.34
C MET A 122 -1.57 6.87 11.04
N MET A 123 -1.98 8.13 10.96
CA MET A 123 -1.07 9.26 10.83
C MET A 123 -1.37 10.26 11.94
N ARG A 124 -0.43 10.45 12.84
CA ARG A 124 -0.46 11.51 13.85
C ARG A 124 0.30 12.72 13.35
N MET A 125 -0.30 13.87 13.49
CA MET A 125 0.27 15.18 13.19
C MET A 125 0.29 16.02 14.44
N GLU A 126 1.43 16.69 14.67
CA GLU A 126 1.65 17.54 15.84
C GLU A 126 2.41 18.80 15.40
N VAL A 127 2.08 19.92 16.02
CA VAL A 127 2.79 21.19 15.80
C VAL A 127 3.25 21.78 17.11
N SER A 128 4.38 22.51 17.08
CA SER A 128 4.99 23.09 18.28
C SER A 128 4.24 24.29 18.85
N GLU A 129 3.32 24.89 18.07
CA GLU A 129 2.54 26.03 18.50
C GLU A 129 1.04 25.73 18.43
N LYS A 130 0.31 26.12 19.46
CA LYS A 130 -1.13 25.89 19.58
C LYS A 130 -1.90 26.49 18.41
N GLY A 131 -2.77 25.69 17.82
CA GLY A 131 -3.70 26.14 16.78
C GLY A 131 -3.09 26.35 15.38
N LYS A 132 -1.86 25.92 15.15
CA LYS A 132 -1.14 26.13 13.88
C LYS A 132 -1.26 24.97 12.88
N LEU A 133 -1.99 23.92 13.22
CA LEU A 133 -2.23 22.82 12.29
C LEU A 133 -3.53 23.03 11.53
N CYS A 134 -3.40 23.22 10.22
CA CYS A 134 -4.51 23.31 9.28
C CYS A 134 -4.23 22.41 8.08
N PHE A 135 -5.23 21.64 7.61
CA PHE A 135 -5.14 20.85 6.39
C PHE A 135 -6.52 20.48 5.86
N SER A 136 -6.58 20.07 4.60
CA SER A 136 -7.78 19.49 4.01
C SER A 136 -7.48 18.16 3.33
N LEU A 137 -8.49 17.28 3.25
CA LEU A 137 -8.37 16.02 2.53
C LEU A 137 -8.73 16.19 1.06
N GLY A 138 -8.08 15.42 0.21
CA GLY A 138 -8.38 15.29 -1.21
C GLY A 138 -8.18 13.85 -1.68
N HIS A 139 -8.74 13.52 -2.84
CA HIS A 139 -8.54 12.20 -3.46
C HIS A 139 -8.48 12.33 -4.96
N ALA A 140 -7.60 11.53 -5.58
CA ALA A 140 -7.60 11.30 -7.01
C ALA A 140 -7.22 9.83 -7.30
N ALA A 141 -7.84 9.25 -8.31
CA ALA A 141 -7.53 7.91 -8.78
C ALA A 141 -7.59 7.83 -10.30
N PRO A 142 -6.80 6.95 -10.93
CA PRO A 142 -6.89 6.70 -12.37
C PRO A 142 -8.09 5.83 -12.77
N LEU A 143 -8.77 5.22 -11.79
CA LEU A 143 -9.98 4.41 -11.97
C LEU A 143 -11.23 5.22 -11.62
N GLN A 144 -12.39 4.71 -12.00
CA GLN A 144 -13.67 5.29 -11.58
C GLN A 144 -13.75 5.28 -10.06
N SER A 145 -13.82 6.45 -9.47
CA SER A 145 -13.89 6.63 -8.02
C SER A 145 -14.78 7.81 -7.64
N THR A 146 -15.26 7.77 -6.41
CA THR A 146 -15.98 8.86 -5.78
C THR A 146 -15.40 9.12 -4.40
N ALA A 147 -15.38 10.39 -3.99
CA ALA A 147 -15.02 10.79 -2.64
C ALA A 147 -16.16 11.63 -2.06
N THR A 148 -16.66 11.26 -0.89
CA THR A 148 -17.82 11.91 -0.24
C THR A 148 -17.61 11.99 1.27
N VAL A 149 -18.33 12.92 1.90
CA VAL A 149 -18.36 13.02 3.37
C VAL A 149 -19.69 12.49 3.88
N GLN A 150 -19.64 11.42 4.66
CA GLN A 150 -20.78 10.77 5.33
C GLN A 150 -20.65 10.99 6.85
N GLY A 151 -21.43 11.94 7.39
CA GLY A 151 -21.24 12.38 8.77
C GLY A 151 -19.85 12.98 8.98
N ASP A 152 -19.05 12.38 9.84
CA ASP A 152 -17.66 12.73 10.17
C ASP A 152 -16.61 11.86 9.44
N THR A 153 -17.03 11.08 8.46
CA THR A 153 -16.17 10.14 7.74
C THR A 153 -16.00 10.57 6.28
N TYR A 154 -14.76 10.69 5.83
CA TYR A 154 -14.42 10.83 4.42
C TYR A 154 -14.36 9.44 3.79
N VAL A 155 -15.20 9.19 2.80
CA VAL A 155 -15.38 7.88 2.16
C VAL A 155 -14.97 7.96 0.71
N ILE A 156 -14.03 7.10 0.33
CA ILE A 156 -13.53 6.91 -1.03
C ILE A 156 -14.02 5.55 -1.50
N SER A 157 -14.77 5.52 -2.62
CA SER A 157 -15.24 4.29 -3.24
C SER A 157 -14.63 4.16 -4.63
N CYS A 158 -14.02 3.01 -4.92
CA CYS A 158 -13.37 2.70 -6.19
C CYS A 158 -14.04 1.49 -6.85
N LEU A 159 -14.23 1.56 -8.16
CA LEU A 159 -14.65 0.44 -8.99
C LEU A 159 -13.44 -0.06 -9.76
N GLY A 160 -13.24 -1.39 -9.80
CA GLY A 160 -12.23 -2.00 -10.64
C GLY A 160 -12.47 -1.72 -12.13
N ARG A 161 -11.69 -2.34 -13.00
CA ARG A 161 -11.87 -2.25 -14.44
C ARG A 161 -12.10 -3.62 -15.08
N GLU A 162 -12.75 -3.64 -16.22
CA GLU A 162 -12.79 -4.81 -17.10
C GLU A 162 -11.37 -5.12 -17.62
N GLN A 163 -11.07 -6.38 -17.80
CA GLN A 163 -9.85 -6.86 -18.46
C GLN A 163 -10.09 -8.18 -19.18
N GLU A 164 -9.55 -8.32 -20.42
CA GLU A 164 -9.62 -9.56 -21.21
C GLU A 164 -11.07 -10.09 -21.35
N SER A 165 -12.03 -9.20 -21.54
CA SER A 165 -13.47 -9.49 -21.60
C SER A 165 -14.08 -10.05 -20.30
N ILE A 166 -13.36 -10.00 -19.18
CA ILE A 166 -13.91 -10.30 -17.88
C ILE A 166 -14.44 -9.01 -17.27
N PRO A 167 -15.76 -8.88 -17.05
CA PRO A 167 -16.36 -7.68 -16.50
C PRO A 167 -15.82 -7.37 -15.11
N THR A 168 -15.77 -6.06 -14.77
CA THR A 168 -15.38 -5.66 -13.41
C THR A 168 -16.40 -6.11 -12.38
N ALA A 169 -15.93 -6.77 -11.33
CA ALA A 169 -16.76 -7.20 -10.20
C ALA A 169 -16.20 -6.72 -8.85
N LEU A 170 -14.92 -6.33 -8.83
CA LEU A 170 -14.27 -5.88 -7.60
C LEU A 170 -14.52 -4.40 -7.33
N ARG A 171 -14.84 -4.12 -6.07
CA ARG A 171 -15.10 -2.80 -5.51
C ARG A 171 -14.27 -2.64 -4.25
N ALA A 172 -13.66 -1.47 -4.09
CA ALA A 172 -12.91 -1.12 -2.90
C ALA A 172 -13.52 0.11 -2.23
N GLU A 173 -13.48 0.16 -0.92
CA GLU A 173 -13.83 1.34 -0.14
C GLU A 173 -12.76 1.64 0.90
N CYS A 174 -12.35 2.91 0.95
CA CYS A 174 -11.49 3.45 1.99
C CYS A 174 -12.28 4.46 2.82
N ARG A 175 -12.15 4.38 4.13
CA ARG A 175 -12.79 5.28 5.08
C ARG A 175 -11.75 5.98 5.93
N VAL A 176 -11.87 7.30 6.05
CA VAL A 176 -10.95 8.11 6.83
C VAL A 176 -11.74 8.88 7.89
N ARG A 177 -11.26 8.82 9.13
CA ARG A 177 -11.74 9.65 10.24
C ARG A 177 -10.59 10.39 10.89
N ILE A 178 -10.92 11.54 11.47
CA ILE A 178 -9.96 12.43 12.12
C ILE A 178 -10.36 12.60 13.58
N LYS A 179 -9.40 12.46 14.49
CA LYS A 179 -9.49 12.97 15.87
C LYS A 179 -8.55 14.16 16.00
N THR A 180 -9.02 15.27 16.52
CA THR A 180 -8.22 16.50 16.65
C THR A 180 -8.72 17.36 17.83
N ASP A 181 -7.86 18.25 18.32
CA ASP A 181 -8.21 19.32 19.25
C ASP A 181 -8.64 20.60 18.53
N GLY A 182 -8.59 20.62 17.18
CA GLY A 182 -9.08 21.71 16.35
C GLY A 182 -10.52 21.48 15.86
N GLU A 183 -10.95 22.34 14.95
CA GLU A 183 -12.28 22.27 14.33
C GLU A 183 -12.23 21.42 13.05
N ILE A 184 -13.21 20.53 12.85
CA ILE A 184 -13.42 19.79 11.61
C ILE A 184 -14.64 20.38 10.89
N ARG A 185 -14.44 20.77 9.63
CA ARG A 185 -15.52 21.29 8.78
C ARG A 185 -15.63 20.47 7.49
N LYS A 186 -16.87 20.27 7.06
CA LYS A 186 -17.16 19.78 5.72
C LYS A 186 -16.97 20.93 4.71
N GLN A 187 -16.13 20.69 3.69
CA GLN A 187 -15.87 21.64 2.60
C GLN A 187 -16.14 20.93 1.27
N GLY A 188 -17.34 21.15 0.72
CA GLY A 188 -17.79 20.38 -0.45
C GLY A 188 -17.84 18.88 -0.17
N ASN A 189 -17.10 18.10 -0.93
CA ASN A 189 -16.95 16.65 -0.75
C ASN A 189 -15.70 16.27 0.08
N SER A 190 -15.14 17.21 0.83
CA SER A 190 -13.93 17.01 1.63
C SER A 190 -14.15 17.35 3.11
N LEU A 191 -13.17 16.98 3.93
CA LEU A 191 -13.03 17.43 5.33
C LEU A 191 -11.82 18.35 5.44
N ALA A 192 -11.97 19.44 6.14
CA ALA A 192 -10.89 20.35 6.49
C ALA A 192 -10.76 20.45 8.01
N VAL A 193 -9.51 20.53 8.49
CA VAL A 193 -9.15 20.78 9.90
C VAL A 193 -8.53 22.14 10.00
N SER A 194 -8.91 22.91 11.00
CA SER A 194 -8.35 24.23 11.29
C SER A 194 -8.13 24.45 12.79
N GLY A 195 -7.09 25.25 13.10
CA GLY A 195 -6.81 25.66 14.47
C GLY A 195 -6.41 24.52 15.40
N ALA A 196 -5.89 23.42 14.88
CA ALA A 196 -5.47 22.28 15.69
C ALA A 196 -4.01 22.44 16.17
N THR A 197 -3.68 21.74 17.24
CA THR A 197 -2.30 21.50 17.70
C THR A 197 -1.92 20.05 17.38
N THR A 198 -2.91 19.18 17.45
CA THR A 198 -2.77 17.74 17.15
C THR A 198 -3.92 17.24 16.30
N ALA A 199 -3.62 16.30 15.41
CA ALA A 199 -4.62 15.55 14.69
C ALA A 199 -4.13 14.12 14.44
N THR A 200 -5.05 13.15 14.50
CA THR A 200 -4.77 11.76 14.16
C THR A 200 -5.77 11.32 13.10
N LEU A 201 -5.26 10.93 11.93
CA LEU A 201 -6.02 10.26 10.89
C LEU A 201 -6.02 8.75 11.16
N TYR A 202 -7.20 8.17 11.01
CA TYR A 202 -7.45 6.72 10.98
C TYR A 202 -8.00 6.39 9.61
N LEU A 203 -7.35 5.49 8.90
CA LEU A 203 -7.72 5.07 7.56
C LEU A 203 -7.82 3.56 7.51
N SER A 204 -8.95 3.04 7.05
CA SER A 204 -9.17 1.62 6.77
C SER A 204 -9.70 1.44 5.37
N ALA A 205 -9.21 0.41 4.67
CA ALA A 205 -9.66 0.04 3.33
C ALA A 205 -10.03 -1.44 3.29
N ALA A 206 -10.98 -1.79 2.43
CA ALA A 206 -11.38 -3.16 2.17
C ALA A 206 -12.00 -3.29 0.79
N THR A 207 -12.04 -4.53 0.27
CA THR A 207 -12.78 -4.86 -0.94
C THR A 207 -13.97 -5.78 -0.66
N ASN A 208 -14.75 -6.06 -1.70
CA ASN A 208 -15.79 -7.07 -1.67
C ASN A 208 -15.28 -8.50 -1.93
N TYR A 209 -13.96 -8.69 -2.05
CA TYR A 209 -13.36 -10.02 -2.21
C TYR A 209 -13.59 -10.90 -0.98
N VAL A 210 -13.99 -12.14 -1.20
CA VAL A 210 -14.13 -13.18 -0.16
C VAL A 210 -13.18 -14.34 -0.45
N ALA A 211 -13.18 -14.81 -1.69
CA ALA A 211 -12.33 -15.90 -2.18
C ALA A 211 -12.11 -15.74 -3.70
N TYR A 212 -11.25 -16.55 -4.28
CA TYR A 212 -10.93 -16.49 -5.71
C TYR A 212 -12.15 -16.60 -6.65
N ASN A 213 -13.24 -17.19 -6.19
CA ASN A 213 -14.49 -17.37 -6.93
C ASN A 213 -15.70 -16.66 -6.27
N ASP A 214 -15.46 -15.84 -5.26
CA ASP A 214 -16.50 -15.15 -4.50
C ASP A 214 -16.12 -13.69 -4.23
N VAL A 215 -16.91 -12.76 -4.73
CA VAL A 215 -16.81 -11.31 -4.52
C VAL A 215 -18.10 -10.73 -3.93
N SER A 216 -18.83 -11.54 -3.15
CA SER A 216 -20.10 -11.15 -2.51
C SER A 216 -19.89 -10.33 -1.21
N GLY A 217 -18.67 -10.12 -0.78
CA GLY A 217 -18.35 -9.39 0.45
C GLY A 217 -18.81 -7.94 0.42
N ASN A 218 -18.85 -7.32 1.59
CA ASN A 218 -19.25 -5.92 1.75
C ASN A 218 -18.05 -5.07 2.18
N ALA A 219 -17.41 -4.40 1.20
CA ALA A 219 -16.25 -3.52 1.41
C ALA A 219 -16.54 -2.44 2.46
N SER A 220 -17.69 -1.78 2.34
CA SER A 220 -18.12 -0.70 3.24
C SER A 220 -18.22 -1.15 4.70
N LYS A 221 -18.89 -2.29 4.93
CA LYS A 221 -19.04 -2.84 6.29
C LYS A 221 -17.69 -3.25 6.89
N ARG A 222 -16.81 -3.87 6.07
CA ARG A 222 -15.47 -4.31 6.51
C ARG A 222 -14.62 -3.10 6.91
N ALA A 223 -14.44 -2.12 6.02
CA ALA A 223 -13.67 -0.90 6.30
C ALA A 223 -14.24 -0.13 7.51
N ALA A 224 -15.57 0.00 7.62
CA ALA A 224 -16.19 0.66 8.76
C ALA A 224 -15.96 -0.09 10.09
N THR A 225 -15.91 -1.42 10.05
CA THR A 225 -15.69 -2.25 11.25
C THR A 225 -14.27 -2.08 11.78
N SER A 226 -13.24 -2.22 10.93
CA SER A 226 -11.84 -2.03 11.31
C SER A 226 -11.59 -0.60 11.78
N LEU A 227 -12.11 0.41 11.07
CA LEU A 227 -12.00 1.80 11.46
C LEU A 227 -12.61 2.07 12.84
N LYS A 228 -13.84 1.58 13.09
CA LYS A 228 -14.54 1.73 14.38
C LYS A 228 -13.78 1.05 15.53
N ALA A 229 -13.17 -0.10 15.28
CA ALA A 229 -12.36 -0.80 16.28
C ALA A 229 -11.09 -0.01 16.62
N ALA A 230 -10.34 0.44 15.62
CA ALA A 230 -9.11 1.21 15.80
C ALA A 230 -9.35 2.55 16.51
N MET A 231 -10.46 3.22 16.24
CA MET A 231 -10.80 4.48 16.90
C MET A 231 -11.12 4.37 18.39
N LYS A 232 -11.25 3.17 18.94
CA LYS A 232 -11.40 2.97 20.40
C LYS A 232 -10.07 3.03 21.13
N LEU A 233 -8.96 2.84 20.40
CA LEU A 233 -7.62 2.87 20.95
C LEU A 233 -7.11 4.31 21.07
N SER A 234 -6.25 4.56 22.03
CA SER A 234 -5.35 5.72 22.00
C SER A 234 -4.31 5.53 20.89
N TYR A 235 -3.66 6.60 20.47
CA TYR A 235 -2.59 6.52 19.49
C TYR A 235 -1.43 5.65 20.00
N GLU A 236 -1.07 5.82 21.26
CA GLU A 236 0.03 5.10 21.92
C GLU A 236 -0.27 3.60 22.03
N GLU A 237 -1.50 3.21 22.38
CA GLU A 237 -1.92 1.81 22.38
C GLU A 237 -1.84 1.19 21.00
N ALA A 238 -2.34 1.88 19.98
CA ALA A 238 -2.31 1.39 18.60
C ALA A 238 -0.86 1.28 18.08
N LEU A 239 0.00 2.27 18.37
CA LEU A 239 1.41 2.23 18.03
C LEU A 239 2.13 1.05 18.69
N ASN A 240 1.89 0.82 19.98
CA ASN A 240 2.49 -0.30 20.72
C ASN A 240 2.04 -1.65 20.18
N ARG A 241 0.76 -1.81 19.83
CA ARG A 241 0.22 -3.02 19.20
C ARG A 241 0.86 -3.26 17.83
N HIS A 242 0.97 -2.21 17.00
CA HIS A 242 1.63 -2.25 15.71
C HIS A 242 3.09 -2.71 15.85
N VAL A 243 3.89 -2.01 16.67
CA VAL A 243 5.31 -2.33 16.88
C VAL A 243 5.49 -3.75 17.39
N THR A 244 4.69 -4.18 18.38
CA THR A 244 4.76 -5.52 18.93
C THR A 244 4.46 -6.59 17.87
N ALA A 245 3.41 -6.41 17.06
CA ALA A 245 3.04 -7.34 16.01
C ALA A 245 4.13 -7.43 14.94
N TYR A 246 4.68 -6.30 14.52
CA TYR A 246 5.74 -6.23 13.52
C TYR A 246 7.04 -6.87 14.03
N GLN A 247 7.49 -6.53 15.23
CA GLN A 247 8.74 -7.02 15.80
C GLN A 247 8.74 -8.54 16.06
N ARG A 248 7.59 -9.17 16.31
CA ARG A 248 7.48 -10.64 16.38
C ARG A 248 8.02 -11.33 15.13
N GLN A 249 7.99 -10.68 13.96
CA GLN A 249 8.53 -11.19 12.70
C GLN A 249 9.90 -10.59 12.41
N PHE A 250 10.06 -9.28 12.58
CA PHE A 250 11.29 -8.59 12.22
C PHE A 250 12.48 -8.99 13.09
N ASP A 251 12.30 -9.16 14.39
CA ASP A 251 13.37 -9.48 15.34
C ASP A 251 13.87 -10.94 15.27
N ARG A 252 13.20 -11.79 14.46
CA ARG A 252 13.62 -13.19 14.29
C ARG A 252 14.95 -13.36 13.57
N VAL A 253 15.36 -12.37 12.77
CA VAL A 253 16.61 -12.40 12.02
C VAL A 253 17.30 -11.05 12.14
N LYS A 254 18.59 -11.08 12.53
CA LYS A 254 19.45 -9.89 12.63
C LYS A 254 20.71 -10.12 11.82
N LEU A 255 21.02 -9.21 10.90
CA LEU A 255 22.30 -9.16 10.20
C LEU A 255 23.03 -7.89 10.64
N GLN A 256 24.20 -8.05 11.20
CA GLN A 256 25.08 -6.95 11.57
C GLN A 256 26.40 -7.06 10.81
N LEU A 257 26.81 -5.97 10.21
CA LEU A 257 28.11 -5.80 9.59
C LEU A 257 28.80 -4.56 10.19
N PRO A 258 30.13 -4.50 10.13
CA PRO A 258 30.86 -3.38 10.73
C PRO A 258 30.34 -2.01 10.26
N ALA A 259 30.11 -1.13 11.23
CA ALA A 259 29.77 0.27 10.94
C ALA A 259 31.03 1.06 10.57
N SER A 260 30.87 2.05 9.71
CA SER A 260 31.90 2.97 9.28
C SER A 260 31.48 4.42 9.48
N LYS A 261 32.34 5.39 9.17
CA LYS A 261 31.95 6.81 9.18
C LYS A 261 30.78 7.08 8.22
N GLN A 262 30.76 6.37 7.06
CA GLN A 262 29.71 6.49 6.04
C GLN A 262 28.34 6.03 6.55
N SER A 263 28.31 5.06 7.46
CA SER A 263 27.02 4.55 8.02
C SER A 263 26.24 5.59 8.83
N LYS A 264 26.85 6.73 9.16
CA LYS A 264 26.21 7.86 9.84
C LYS A 264 25.63 8.90 8.88
N LEU A 265 25.89 8.78 7.59
CA LEU A 265 25.36 9.68 6.58
C LEU A 265 23.90 9.34 6.25
N GLU A 266 23.22 10.29 5.64
CA GLU A 266 21.89 10.07 5.07
C GLU A 266 21.93 8.99 3.97
N THR A 267 20.86 8.21 3.86
CA THR A 267 20.79 7.06 2.92
C THR A 267 21.13 7.43 1.47
N PRO A 268 20.67 8.54 0.88
CA PRO A 268 21.08 8.91 -0.49
C PRO A 268 22.59 9.11 -0.66
N LEU A 269 23.25 9.72 0.33
CA LEU A 269 24.70 9.91 0.31
C LEU A 269 25.45 8.58 0.47
N ARG A 270 24.94 7.67 1.30
CA ARG A 270 25.49 6.32 1.46
C ARG A 270 25.40 5.52 0.15
N ILE A 271 24.25 5.58 -0.55
CA ILE A 271 24.05 4.92 -1.84
C ILE A 271 25.04 5.47 -2.88
N ALA A 272 25.19 6.78 -2.98
CA ALA A 272 26.11 7.42 -3.92
C ALA A 272 27.57 7.01 -3.66
N ALA A 273 27.97 6.90 -2.39
CA ALA A 273 29.31 6.54 -1.96
C ALA A 273 29.61 5.02 -1.97
N PHE A 274 28.60 4.17 -2.10
CA PHE A 274 28.71 2.71 -1.91
C PHE A 274 29.71 2.04 -2.86
N ARG A 275 29.88 2.55 -4.07
CA ARG A 275 30.88 2.05 -5.06
C ARG A 275 32.31 2.03 -4.52
N ASN A 276 32.60 2.87 -3.54
CA ASN A 276 33.94 2.96 -2.94
C ASN A 276 34.21 1.90 -1.85
N GLY A 277 33.27 0.99 -1.61
CA GLY A 277 33.44 -0.22 -0.80
C GLY A 277 33.61 -0.02 0.72
N ALA A 278 33.36 1.18 1.25
CA ALA A 278 33.67 1.51 2.64
C ALA A 278 32.49 1.44 3.61
N ASP A 279 31.33 0.91 3.20
CA ASP A 279 30.11 0.87 4.01
C ASP A 279 29.42 -0.50 4.00
N GLN A 280 30.02 -1.47 4.71
CA GLN A 280 29.43 -2.81 4.84
C GLN A 280 28.07 -2.77 5.55
N ALA A 281 27.86 -1.85 6.48
CA ALA A 281 26.58 -1.69 7.16
C ALA A 281 25.44 -1.32 6.18
N MET A 282 25.74 -0.79 4.99
CA MET A 282 24.72 -0.55 3.95
C MET A 282 24.14 -1.85 3.39
N ALA A 283 24.96 -2.91 3.25
CA ALA A 283 24.47 -4.23 2.83
C ALA A 283 23.54 -4.84 3.89
N ALA A 284 23.89 -4.70 5.18
CA ALA A 284 23.01 -5.11 6.25
C ALA A 284 21.68 -4.32 6.27
N LEU A 285 21.74 -3.01 6.02
CA LEU A 285 20.54 -2.17 5.89
C LEU A 285 19.67 -2.62 4.72
N LEU A 286 20.25 -2.90 3.55
CA LEU A 286 19.51 -3.38 2.37
C LEU A 286 18.83 -4.72 2.63
N PHE A 287 19.52 -5.66 3.29
CA PHE A 287 18.93 -6.94 3.71
C PHE A 287 17.74 -6.73 4.65
N GLN A 288 17.89 -5.91 5.68
CA GLN A 288 16.82 -5.62 6.63
C GLN A 288 15.66 -4.84 6.00
N TYR A 289 15.96 -3.95 5.04
CA TYR A 289 14.94 -3.23 4.28
C TYR A 289 14.12 -4.18 3.38
N GLY A 290 14.77 -5.15 2.73
CA GLY A 290 14.07 -6.20 1.98
C GLY A 290 13.13 -7.03 2.89
N ARG A 291 13.56 -7.35 4.11
CA ARG A 291 12.70 -8.02 5.09
C ARG A 291 11.53 -7.14 5.54
N TYR A 292 11.76 -5.85 5.78
CA TYR A 292 10.70 -4.88 6.06
C TYR A 292 9.66 -4.86 4.95
N LEU A 293 10.08 -4.80 3.67
CA LEU A 293 9.18 -4.80 2.53
C LEU A 293 8.35 -6.11 2.47
N LEU A 294 8.97 -7.26 2.65
CA LEU A 294 8.28 -8.55 2.61
C LEU A 294 7.25 -8.67 3.76
N ILE A 295 7.63 -8.33 4.98
CA ILE A 295 6.74 -8.34 6.14
C ILE A 295 5.56 -7.36 5.93
N SER A 296 5.83 -6.18 5.35
CA SER A 296 4.81 -5.16 5.14
C SER A 296 3.85 -5.47 3.99
N SER A 297 4.19 -6.40 3.10
CA SER A 297 3.41 -6.73 1.91
C SER A 297 2.79 -8.13 1.91
N SER A 298 3.08 -8.96 2.91
CA SER A 298 2.56 -10.32 2.98
C SER A 298 2.40 -10.76 4.43
N GLN A 299 1.16 -11.02 4.84
CA GLN A 299 0.82 -11.40 6.21
C GLN A 299 -0.03 -12.68 6.24
N PRO A 300 0.05 -13.47 7.32
CA PRO A 300 -0.85 -14.62 7.50
C PRO A 300 -2.33 -14.20 7.42
N GLY A 301 -3.09 -14.90 6.60
CA GLY A 301 -4.52 -14.61 6.37
C GLY A 301 -4.79 -13.59 5.27
N GLY A 302 -3.76 -12.92 4.74
CA GLY A 302 -3.81 -12.03 3.58
C GLY A 302 -3.33 -12.72 2.29
N GLN A 303 -3.12 -11.90 1.27
CA GLN A 303 -2.57 -12.35 -0.01
C GLN A 303 -1.04 -12.33 0.02
N PRO A 304 -0.36 -13.17 -0.77
CA PRO A 304 1.09 -13.05 -0.94
C PRO A 304 1.46 -11.73 -1.63
N ALA A 305 2.70 -11.28 -1.43
CA ALA A 305 3.24 -10.16 -2.19
C ALA A 305 3.24 -10.46 -3.69
N ASN A 306 2.72 -9.54 -4.49
CA ASN A 306 2.78 -9.62 -5.95
C ASN A 306 4.13 -9.08 -6.48
N LEU A 307 4.30 -8.91 -7.82
CA LEU A 307 5.54 -8.40 -8.43
C LEU A 307 6.01 -7.04 -7.88
N GLN A 308 5.10 -6.23 -7.35
CA GLN A 308 5.40 -4.93 -6.75
C GLN A 308 5.17 -4.92 -5.22
N GLY A 309 5.13 -6.07 -4.59
CA GLY A 309 4.69 -6.17 -3.19
C GLY A 309 3.19 -5.90 -3.09
N ILE A 310 2.83 -4.71 -2.62
CA ILE A 310 1.46 -4.17 -2.64
C ILE A 310 1.44 -2.71 -3.14
N TRP A 311 2.59 -2.17 -3.53
CA TRP A 311 2.75 -0.74 -3.86
C TRP A 311 2.67 -0.49 -5.36
N ASN A 312 1.45 -0.30 -5.87
CA ASN A 312 1.18 -0.03 -7.27
C ASN A 312 0.38 1.28 -7.42
N ASN A 313 0.91 2.23 -8.18
CA ASN A 313 0.23 3.49 -8.49
C ASN A 313 -0.34 3.57 -9.91
N SER A 314 -0.28 2.47 -10.67
CA SER A 314 -0.65 2.43 -12.09
C SER A 314 -1.73 1.40 -12.36
N ILE A 315 -2.60 1.68 -13.31
CA ILE A 315 -3.53 0.70 -13.89
C ILE A 315 -2.86 -0.17 -14.98
N HIS A 316 -1.63 0.19 -15.37
CA HIS A 316 -0.80 -0.51 -16.34
C HIS A 316 0.58 -0.79 -15.74
N ALA A 317 0.59 -1.51 -14.63
CA ALA A 317 1.84 -1.92 -14.00
C ALA A 317 2.63 -2.88 -14.89
N PRO A 318 3.98 -2.90 -14.79
CA PRO A 318 4.79 -3.91 -15.48
C PRO A 318 4.29 -5.31 -15.15
N TRP A 319 4.05 -6.12 -16.20
CA TRP A 319 3.41 -7.45 -16.11
C TRP A 319 2.15 -7.48 -15.24
N ASP A 320 1.37 -6.40 -15.30
CA ASP A 320 0.12 -6.22 -14.54
C ASP A 320 0.26 -6.37 -13.03
N SER A 321 1.47 -6.33 -12.51
CA SER A 321 1.77 -6.61 -11.08
C SER A 321 1.17 -7.94 -10.59
N LYS A 322 1.17 -8.96 -11.45
CA LYS A 322 0.59 -10.29 -11.15
C LYS A 322 1.41 -11.09 -10.16
N TYR A 323 0.87 -12.22 -9.75
CA TYR A 323 1.62 -13.29 -9.10
C TYR A 323 2.34 -14.09 -10.18
N THR A 324 3.66 -13.91 -10.29
CA THR A 324 4.51 -14.67 -11.17
C THR A 324 5.59 -15.39 -10.36
N ILE A 325 5.89 -16.63 -10.76
CA ILE A 325 6.92 -17.43 -10.12
C ILE A 325 8.03 -17.68 -11.14
N ASN A 326 9.22 -17.19 -10.86
CA ASN A 326 10.43 -17.50 -11.59
C ASN A 326 11.27 -18.46 -10.76
N ILE A 327 11.77 -19.55 -11.39
CA ILE A 327 12.53 -20.59 -10.69
C ILE A 327 14.04 -20.50 -11.03
N ASN A 328 14.49 -19.49 -11.63
CA ASN A 328 15.88 -19.34 -12.03
C ASN A 328 16.79 -18.90 -10.89
#